data_b3684ec3b1e71b5e885335491a2d5bd9
#
_entry.id   b3684ec3b1e71b5e885335491a2d5bd9
#
_cell.length_a   1.000
_cell.length_b   1.000
_cell.length_c   1.000
_cell.angle_alpha   90.00
_cell.angle_beta   90.00
_cell.angle_gamma   90.00
#
_symmetry.space_group_name_H-M   'P 1'
#
loop_
_entity.id
_entity.type
_entity.pdbx_description
1 polymer ?
#
loop_
_entity_poly.entity_id
_entity_poly.type
_entity_poly.pdbx_seq_one_letter_code
_entity_poly.pdbx_strand_id
1 'polypeptide(L)'
;MSNKSISRERAVELLWEAGELSYKLTPPQKDIKAGILSDDNKISVVLCARRLGKTFLMCTLAIEECLKRPNAIVKYAFPKSNSAKKMLLPVMRKVLEDCPKHLRPEYMVADKCFRFHHNGSEIQISGTDSGNIENLRGGDSHLNVVDEAGYCTDLTWGVRAVLGPTTKITKGRTILVSTPSRSENHDFIQDWVLPYQAEGRIKTYTIYDNPQFNAEAIKEALSEYPNGADDPMFRREYLCEIIRDSEKSILPSFNSANEKIIVTANYEVPVFCDRYVGLDIGGNDLTVAVFGYYDYMNATLVIQDEYVCDGSTNTQILAENIKRIEKELWTNPLDKSVVAPYKRVADSNNKILLTDLQKLHDIFFSVTKKDKREAALNSLDVAISQHKLIINPKCLHLIYHLKNAEWNNARTDFKRLKDSPTGKIRGGHADGLPALMYLHRSIIKSRNPFPANYGAMSGSNVFTTLHKPAVTSNTVADVFSQIFKKRS
;
A
#
# COMPACT_ATOMS: atom_id res chain seq x y z
N MET A 1 61.83 -23.81 2.35
CA MET A 1 60.75 -23.74 3.35
C MET A 1 59.59 -24.59 2.88
N SER A 2 59.32 -25.70 3.60
CA SER A 2 58.27 -26.66 3.23
C SER A 2 56.89 -26.00 3.31
N ASN A 3 56.22 -25.84 2.19
CA ASN A 3 54.79 -25.49 2.16
C ASN A 3 54.00 -26.64 2.78
N LYS A 4 53.80 -26.65 4.11
CA LYS A 4 52.84 -27.54 4.74
C LYS A 4 51.47 -27.16 4.25
N SER A 5 50.83 -27.91 3.37
CA SER A 5 49.45 -27.77 2.96
C SER A 5 48.57 -27.87 4.24
N ILE A 6 47.82 -26.81 4.54
CA ILE A 6 46.87 -26.81 5.65
C ILE A 6 45.79 -27.82 5.33
N SER A 7 45.46 -28.72 6.29
CA SER A 7 44.36 -29.67 6.08
C SER A 7 43.02 -28.90 5.93
N ARG A 8 42.08 -29.49 5.19
CA ARG A 8 40.74 -28.89 5.00
C ARG A 8 40.05 -28.57 6.32
N GLU A 9 40.19 -29.45 7.29
CA GLU A 9 39.61 -29.28 8.63
C GLU A 9 40.20 -28.04 9.33
N ARG A 10 41.53 -27.89 9.30
CA ARG A 10 42.17 -26.72 9.90
C ARG A 10 41.84 -25.43 9.16
N ALA A 11 41.70 -25.50 7.83
CA ALA A 11 41.26 -24.32 7.06
C ALA A 11 39.83 -23.89 7.45
N VAL A 12 38.90 -24.82 7.63
CA VAL A 12 37.53 -24.56 8.09
C VAL A 12 37.56 -23.98 9.52
N GLU A 13 38.36 -24.54 10.42
CA GLU A 13 38.50 -24.04 11.78
C GLU A 13 39.00 -22.58 11.80
N LEU A 14 40.02 -22.24 11.03
CA LEU A 14 40.52 -20.87 10.88
C LEU A 14 39.47 -19.92 10.35
N LEU A 15 38.60 -20.33 9.42
CA LEU A 15 37.50 -19.52 8.92
C LEU A 15 36.45 -19.29 10.02
N TRP A 16 36.18 -20.27 10.85
CA TRP A 16 35.29 -20.10 12.02
C TRP A 16 35.90 -19.14 13.05
N GLU A 17 37.18 -19.30 13.38
CA GLU A 17 37.90 -18.41 14.28
C GLU A 17 37.89 -16.96 13.79
N ALA A 18 38.01 -16.76 12.45
CA ALA A 18 37.93 -15.45 11.82
C ALA A 18 36.49 -14.90 11.67
N GLY A 19 35.47 -15.72 11.91
CA GLY A 19 34.07 -15.35 11.66
C GLY A 19 33.78 -15.17 10.16
N GLU A 20 34.46 -15.89 9.26
CA GLU A 20 34.29 -15.79 7.81
C GLU A 20 33.64 -17.04 7.23
N LEU A 21 32.30 -17.06 7.25
CA LEU A 21 31.51 -18.22 6.86
C LEU A 21 30.98 -18.17 5.42
N SER A 22 31.48 -17.24 4.60
CA SER A 22 31.03 -17.07 3.20
C SER A 22 31.24 -18.30 2.32
N TYR A 23 32.12 -19.25 2.71
CA TYR A 23 32.29 -20.51 1.99
C TYR A 23 31.05 -21.42 2.01
N LYS A 24 30.12 -21.18 2.98
CA LYS A 24 28.85 -21.90 3.10
C LYS A 24 27.76 -21.35 2.19
N LEU A 25 27.95 -20.15 1.65
CA LEU A 25 26.94 -19.39 0.92
C LEU A 25 27.00 -19.69 -0.58
N THR A 26 25.82 -19.75 -1.21
CA THR A 26 25.66 -19.79 -2.65
C THR A 26 26.04 -18.44 -3.28
N PRO A 27 26.33 -18.38 -4.61
CA PRO A 27 26.66 -17.10 -5.25
C PRO A 27 25.65 -15.97 -5.01
N PRO A 28 24.32 -16.16 -5.16
CA PRO A 28 23.36 -15.09 -4.86
C PRO A 28 23.35 -14.69 -3.38
N GLN A 29 23.54 -15.63 -2.46
CA GLN A 29 23.65 -15.29 -1.03
C GLN A 29 24.91 -14.46 -0.73
N LYS A 30 26.03 -14.72 -1.40
CA LYS A 30 27.25 -13.90 -1.29
C LYS A 30 27.02 -12.50 -1.84
N ASP A 31 26.31 -12.39 -2.94
CA ASP A 31 25.96 -11.09 -3.54
C ASP A 31 25.03 -10.27 -2.62
N ILE A 32 24.01 -10.92 -2.03
CA ILE A 32 23.14 -10.29 -1.01
C ILE A 32 23.98 -9.83 0.19
N LYS A 33 24.86 -10.69 0.72
CA LYS A 33 25.76 -10.35 1.83
C LYS A 33 26.63 -9.13 1.50
N ALA A 34 27.24 -9.12 0.31
CA ALA A 34 28.07 -8.00 -0.14
C ALA A 34 27.24 -6.69 -0.21
N GLY A 35 26.05 -6.74 -0.79
CA GLY A 35 25.13 -5.60 -0.85
C GLY A 35 24.73 -5.07 0.54
N ILE A 36 24.42 -5.97 1.48
CA ILE A 36 24.13 -5.59 2.87
C ILE A 36 25.33 -4.89 3.52
N LEU A 37 26.53 -5.41 3.33
CA LEU A 37 27.73 -4.89 3.99
C LEU A 37 28.24 -3.58 3.37
N SER A 38 28.02 -3.38 2.07
CA SER A 38 28.43 -2.15 1.36
C SER A 38 27.45 -0.99 1.52
N ASP A 39 26.23 -1.25 1.98
CA ASP A 39 25.22 -0.20 2.18
C ASP A 39 25.58 0.64 3.43
N ASP A 40 25.90 1.91 3.22
CA ASP A 40 26.20 2.87 4.32
C ASP A 40 24.97 3.14 5.20
N ASN A 41 23.77 2.91 4.68
CA ASN A 41 22.56 2.97 5.46
C ASN A 41 22.49 1.79 6.42
N LYS A 42 22.07 2.08 7.64
CA LYS A 42 22.02 1.08 8.72
C LYS A 42 20.83 0.15 8.64
N ILE A 43 19.93 0.35 7.68
CA ILE A 43 18.79 -0.55 7.41
C ILE A 43 18.92 -1.04 5.99
N SER A 44 18.99 -2.36 5.83
CA SER A 44 19.03 -3.04 4.52
C SER A 44 17.73 -3.82 4.31
N VAL A 45 17.16 -3.70 3.11
CA VAL A 45 15.93 -4.41 2.72
C VAL A 45 16.29 -5.43 1.64
N VAL A 46 15.97 -6.69 1.89
CA VAL A 46 16.27 -7.80 0.98
C VAL A 46 14.96 -8.44 0.51
N LEU A 47 14.70 -8.32 -0.79
CA LEU A 47 13.54 -8.91 -1.43
C LEU A 47 14.00 -10.12 -2.25
N CYS A 48 13.66 -11.33 -1.82
CA CYS A 48 14.11 -12.52 -2.55
C CYS A 48 13.13 -13.70 -2.44
N ALA A 49 13.13 -14.53 -3.48
CA ALA A 49 12.23 -15.64 -3.70
C ALA A 49 12.28 -16.70 -2.60
N ARG A 50 11.22 -17.50 -2.53
CA ARG A 50 11.23 -18.75 -1.74
C ARG A 50 12.36 -19.66 -2.18
N ARG A 51 12.85 -20.48 -1.24
CA ARG A 51 13.91 -21.48 -1.45
C ARG A 51 15.30 -20.93 -1.80
N LEU A 52 15.49 -19.61 -1.83
CA LEU A 52 16.82 -19.00 -2.05
C LEU A 52 17.74 -19.10 -0.81
N GLY A 53 17.20 -19.58 0.31
CA GLY A 53 17.96 -19.78 1.54
C GLY A 53 18.14 -18.50 2.38
N LYS A 54 17.14 -17.61 2.39
CA LYS A 54 17.12 -16.37 3.19
C LYS A 54 17.54 -16.59 4.64
N THR A 55 16.81 -17.47 5.32
CA THR A 55 17.07 -17.79 6.75
C THR A 55 18.47 -18.35 6.96
N PHE A 56 19.00 -19.17 6.04
CA PHE A 56 20.37 -19.69 6.12
C PHE A 56 21.40 -18.57 6.07
N LEU A 57 21.24 -17.64 5.14
CA LEU A 57 22.09 -16.45 5.03
C LEU A 57 22.01 -15.59 6.31
N MET A 58 20.78 -15.32 6.80
CA MET A 58 20.61 -14.50 8.00
C MET A 58 21.21 -15.16 9.25
N CYS A 59 21.07 -16.49 9.41
CA CYS A 59 21.75 -17.24 10.48
C CYS A 59 23.26 -17.14 10.35
N THR A 60 23.78 -17.24 9.12
CA THR A 60 25.23 -17.12 8.88
C THR A 60 25.75 -15.74 9.28
N LEU A 61 25.08 -14.66 8.88
CA LEU A 61 25.45 -13.30 9.27
C LEU A 61 25.35 -13.08 10.77
N ALA A 62 24.31 -13.61 11.43
CA ALA A 62 24.15 -13.52 12.88
C ALA A 62 25.28 -14.23 13.64
N ILE A 63 25.70 -15.40 13.19
CA ILE A 63 26.82 -16.15 13.76
C ILE A 63 28.14 -15.40 13.51
N GLU A 64 28.40 -14.94 12.28
CA GLU A 64 29.61 -14.17 11.96
C GLU A 64 29.76 -12.94 12.85
N GLU A 65 28.67 -12.20 13.11
CA GLU A 65 28.69 -11.02 13.99
C GLU A 65 29.08 -11.42 15.43
N CYS A 66 28.54 -12.53 15.93
CA CYS A 66 28.87 -13.06 17.25
C CYS A 66 30.30 -13.59 17.37
N LEU A 67 30.87 -14.13 16.31
CA LEU A 67 32.24 -14.62 16.28
C LEU A 67 33.25 -13.48 16.21
N LYS A 68 32.96 -12.46 15.40
CA LYS A 68 33.86 -11.31 15.16
C LYS A 68 34.01 -10.37 16.35
N ARG A 69 32.99 -10.32 17.22
CA ARG A 69 32.94 -9.34 18.31
C ARG A 69 32.63 -10.01 19.64
N PRO A 70 33.45 -9.88 20.66
CA PRO A 70 33.12 -10.33 22.00
C PRO A 70 31.92 -9.53 22.55
N ASN A 71 31.05 -10.19 23.31
CA ASN A 71 29.82 -9.65 23.88
C ASN A 71 28.87 -9.03 22.83
N ALA A 72 28.92 -9.51 21.59
CA ALA A 72 27.98 -9.07 20.56
C ALA A 72 26.56 -9.55 20.87
N ILE A 73 25.61 -8.65 20.74
CA ILE A 73 24.18 -9.00 20.83
C ILE A 73 23.57 -8.88 19.44
N VAL A 74 22.98 -9.98 18.99
CA VAL A 74 22.20 -10.04 17.75
C VAL A 74 20.74 -10.27 18.14
N LYS A 75 19.82 -9.47 17.60
CA LYS A 75 18.38 -9.63 17.80
C LYS A 75 17.75 -10.19 16.53
N TYR A 76 17.06 -11.31 16.67
CA TYR A 76 16.48 -12.05 15.56
C TYR A 76 14.95 -12.15 15.74
N ALA A 77 14.21 -11.49 14.87
CA ALA A 77 12.75 -11.44 14.92
C ALA A 77 12.11 -12.27 13.78
N PHE A 78 10.97 -12.88 14.08
CA PHE A 78 10.13 -13.64 13.16
C PHE A 78 8.67 -13.21 13.28
N PRO A 79 7.79 -13.54 12.29
CA PRO A 79 6.36 -13.21 12.39
C PRO A 79 5.68 -13.79 13.63
N LYS A 80 6.03 -15.02 14.02
CA LYS A 80 5.41 -15.72 15.18
C LYS A 80 6.48 -16.36 16.06
N SER A 81 6.38 -16.14 17.36
CA SER A 81 7.30 -16.71 18.37
C SER A 81 7.42 -18.23 18.29
N ASN A 82 6.30 -18.94 18.07
CA ASN A 82 6.31 -20.41 17.95
C ASN A 82 6.94 -20.91 16.64
N SER A 83 6.87 -20.11 15.56
CA SER A 83 7.49 -20.44 14.28
C SER A 83 9.01 -20.29 14.34
N ALA A 84 9.53 -19.38 15.16
CA ALA A 84 10.97 -19.18 15.35
C ALA A 84 11.66 -20.49 15.72
N LYS A 85 11.15 -21.25 16.69
CA LYS A 85 11.73 -22.55 17.07
C LYS A 85 11.71 -23.55 15.92
N LYS A 86 10.56 -23.70 15.24
CA LYS A 86 10.39 -24.72 14.20
C LYS A 86 11.20 -24.42 12.92
N MET A 87 11.38 -23.17 12.60
CA MET A 87 12.06 -22.75 11.35
C MET A 87 13.55 -22.46 11.58
N LEU A 88 13.88 -21.71 12.64
CA LEU A 88 15.24 -21.25 12.89
C LEU A 88 16.17 -22.36 13.40
N LEU A 89 15.75 -23.17 14.39
CA LEU A 89 16.62 -24.15 15.00
C LEU A 89 17.16 -25.20 14.02
N PRO A 90 16.38 -25.77 13.06
CA PRO A 90 16.92 -26.68 12.05
C PRO A 90 17.96 -26.00 11.14
N VAL A 91 17.71 -24.74 10.76
CA VAL A 91 18.63 -23.98 9.91
C VAL A 91 19.90 -23.64 10.67
N MET A 92 19.81 -23.21 11.92
CA MET A 92 20.97 -22.97 12.78
C MET A 92 21.83 -24.23 12.94
N ARG A 93 21.21 -25.40 13.18
CA ARG A 93 21.95 -26.69 13.24
C ARG A 93 22.72 -26.96 11.95
N LYS A 94 22.11 -26.71 10.80
CA LYS A 94 22.74 -26.88 9.50
C LYS A 94 23.93 -25.91 9.31
N VAL A 95 23.81 -24.66 9.72
CA VAL A 95 24.93 -23.71 9.66
C VAL A 95 26.07 -24.17 10.60
N LEU A 96 25.72 -24.67 11.78
CA LEU A 96 26.66 -25.09 12.83
C LEU A 96 27.22 -26.51 12.64
N GLU A 97 26.94 -27.22 11.53
CA GLU A 97 27.31 -28.61 11.32
C GLU A 97 28.82 -28.85 11.48
N ASP A 98 29.63 -28.00 10.86
CA ASP A 98 31.09 -28.03 10.90
C ASP A 98 31.73 -27.03 11.85
N CYS A 99 30.92 -26.46 12.76
CA CYS A 99 31.43 -25.53 13.77
C CYS A 99 32.33 -26.26 14.79
N PRO A 100 33.57 -25.75 15.04
CA PRO A 100 34.43 -26.26 16.10
C PRO A 100 33.73 -26.27 17.45
N LYS A 101 33.93 -27.31 18.25
CA LYS A 101 33.22 -27.48 19.54
C LYS A 101 33.39 -26.30 20.48
N HIS A 102 34.59 -25.70 20.53
CA HIS A 102 34.90 -24.57 21.41
C HIS A 102 34.27 -23.23 20.99
N LEU A 103 33.83 -23.11 19.71
CA LEU A 103 33.13 -21.93 19.18
C LEU A 103 31.63 -22.11 19.10
N ARG A 104 31.15 -23.35 19.27
CA ARG A 104 29.73 -23.68 19.06
C ARG A 104 28.84 -23.06 20.14
N PRO A 105 27.82 -22.28 19.75
CA PRO A 105 26.90 -21.73 20.73
C PRO A 105 25.91 -22.78 21.28
N GLU A 106 25.46 -22.59 22.50
CA GLU A 106 24.41 -23.36 23.14
C GLU A 106 23.06 -22.64 23.02
N TYR A 107 22.01 -23.43 22.75
CA TYR A 107 20.64 -22.87 22.75
C TYR A 107 20.02 -22.94 24.14
N MET A 108 19.85 -21.77 24.75
CA MET A 108 19.22 -21.58 26.06
C MET A 108 17.70 -21.50 25.88
N VAL A 109 16.99 -22.56 26.26
CA VAL A 109 15.55 -22.67 26.00
C VAL A 109 14.73 -21.66 26.81
N ALA A 110 15.12 -21.39 28.04
CA ALA A 110 14.45 -20.41 28.91
C ALA A 110 14.58 -18.98 28.37
N ASP A 111 15.78 -18.60 27.95
CA ASP A 111 16.12 -17.26 27.49
C ASP A 111 15.80 -17.05 26.01
N LYS A 112 15.46 -18.12 25.28
CA LYS A 112 15.24 -18.12 23.83
C LYS A 112 16.40 -17.48 23.08
N CYS A 113 17.64 -17.84 23.45
CA CYS A 113 18.84 -17.30 22.81
C CYS A 113 19.87 -18.40 22.51
N PHE A 114 20.74 -18.11 21.52
CA PHE A 114 21.99 -18.85 21.35
C PHE A 114 23.10 -18.08 22.07
N ARG A 115 23.78 -18.75 22.99
CA ARG A 115 24.87 -18.14 23.78
C ARG A 115 26.22 -18.72 23.36
N PHE A 116 27.15 -17.84 23.03
CA PHE A 116 28.52 -18.14 22.67
C PHE A 116 29.40 -18.02 23.93
N HIS A 117 29.59 -19.13 24.65
CA HIS A 117 30.28 -19.12 25.93
C HIS A 117 31.74 -18.66 25.87
N HIS A 118 32.42 -18.84 24.70
CA HIS A 118 33.81 -18.48 24.53
C HIS A 118 34.06 -16.97 24.53
N ASN A 119 33.06 -16.14 24.17
CA ASN A 119 33.23 -14.70 24.06
C ASN A 119 32.04 -13.87 24.59
N GLY A 120 31.03 -14.49 25.19
CA GLY A 120 29.87 -13.83 25.80
C GLY A 120 28.82 -13.29 24.82
N SER A 121 28.96 -13.57 23.52
CA SER A 121 27.99 -13.10 22.52
C SER A 121 26.67 -13.89 22.55
N GLU A 122 25.57 -13.26 22.10
CA GLU A 122 24.24 -13.88 22.10
C GLU A 122 23.43 -13.52 20.84
N ILE A 123 22.62 -14.50 20.40
CA ILE A 123 21.56 -14.28 19.41
C ILE A 123 20.21 -14.46 20.13
N GLN A 124 19.54 -13.34 20.40
CA GLN A 124 18.24 -13.29 21.07
C GLN A 124 17.12 -13.44 20.05
N ILE A 125 16.11 -14.29 20.35
CA ILE A 125 15.07 -14.65 19.38
C ILE A 125 13.70 -14.25 19.93
N SER A 126 12.87 -13.57 19.08
CA SER A 126 11.48 -13.25 19.42
C SER A 126 10.56 -13.32 18.21
N GLY A 127 9.24 -13.34 18.44
CA GLY A 127 8.23 -13.08 17.42
C GLY A 127 7.87 -11.60 17.34
N THR A 128 7.09 -11.23 16.33
CA THR A 128 6.43 -9.91 16.24
C THR A 128 4.96 -9.99 16.62
N ASP A 129 4.40 -11.20 16.73
CA ASP A 129 3.01 -11.45 17.09
C ASP A 129 2.69 -11.02 18.53
N SER A 130 1.47 -10.54 18.74
CA SER A 130 0.94 -10.20 20.08
C SER A 130 1.85 -9.29 20.93
N GLY A 131 2.56 -8.36 20.29
CA GLY A 131 3.48 -7.46 20.99
C GLY A 131 4.80 -8.10 21.45
N ASN A 132 5.08 -9.34 21.08
CA ASN A 132 6.32 -10.04 21.48
C ASN A 132 7.61 -9.37 21.00
N ILE A 133 7.54 -8.50 19.98
CA ILE A 133 8.68 -7.71 19.53
C ILE A 133 9.27 -6.83 20.66
N GLU A 134 8.43 -6.46 21.63
CA GLU A 134 8.85 -5.68 22.81
C GLU A 134 9.87 -6.43 23.69
N ASN A 135 9.92 -7.77 23.63
CA ASN A 135 10.93 -8.57 24.31
C ASN A 135 12.35 -8.30 23.79
N LEU A 136 12.48 -7.69 22.60
CA LEU A 136 13.75 -7.26 22.04
C LEU A 136 14.07 -5.78 22.34
N ARG A 137 13.21 -5.10 23.10
CA ARG A 137 13.46 -3.72 23.55
C ARG A 137 14.57 -3.68 24.58
N GLY A 138 15.33 -2.60 24.56
CA GLY A 138 16.41 -2.38 25.52
C GLY A 138 17.70 -3.14 25.17
N GLY A 139 18.78 -2.75 25.81
CA GLY A 139 20.12 -3.26 25.53
C GLY A 139 20.61 -2.91 24.12
N ASP A 140 21.91 -2.72 23.98
CA ASP A 140 22.52 -2.45 22.70
C ASP A 140 22.58 -3.71 21.82
N SER A 141 22.47 -3.57 20.49
CA SER A 141 22.65 -4.68 19.56
C SER A 141 23.60 -4.28 18.40
N HIS A 142 24.33 -5.25 17.92
CA HIS A 142 25.28 -5.08 16.82
C HIS A 142 24.64 -5.44 15.47
N LEU A 143 23.65 -6.33 15.49
CA LEU A 143 22.89 -6.71 14.31
C LEU A 143 21.44 -7.01 14.72
N ASN A 144 20.49 -6.47 13.97
CA ASN A 144 19.08 -6.86 14.05
C ASN A 144 18.69 -7.54 12.74
N VAL A 145 18.02 -8.68 12.83
CA VAL A 145 17.46 -9.41 11.69
C VAL A 145 15.96 -9.52 11.88
N VAL A 146 15.19 -9.14 10.88
CA VAL A 146 13.76 -9.42 10.80
C VAL A 146 13.55 -10.33 9.60
N ASP A 147 13.43 -11.62 9.87
CA ASP A 147 13.21 -12.65 8.86
C ASP A 147 11.71 -12.82 8.58
N GLU A 148 11.36 -13.06 7.32
CA GLU A 148 9.98 -13.06 6.82
C GLU A 148 9.24 -11.75 7.17
N ALA A 149 9.94 -10.62 6.99
CA ALA A 149 9.46 -9.27 7.32
C ALA A 149 8.11 -8.92 6.67
N GLY A 150 7.82 -9.45 5.47
CA GLY A 150 6.55 -9.29 4.76
C GLY A 150 5.34 -9.95 5.45
N TYR A 151 5.55 -10.67 6.55
CA TYR A 151 4.51 -11.34 7.34
C TYR A 151 4.51 -10.93 8.81
N CYS A 152 5.40 -9.99 9.19
CA CYS A 152 5.49 -9.48 10.56
C CYS A 152 4.37 -8.45 10.83
N THR A 153 3.72 -8.55 11.98
CA THR A 153 2.76 -7.54 12.44
C THR A 153 3.50 -6.32 12.99
N ASP A 154 2.92 -5.12 12.78
CA ASP A 154 3.47 -3.84 13.26
C ASP A 154 4.97 -3.67 13.00
N LEU A 155 5.39 -4.09 11.79
CA LEU A 155 6.80 -4.13 11.41
C LEU A 155 7.48 -2.77 11.58
N THR A 156 6.85 -1.71 11.11
CA THR A 156 7.44 -0.36 11.16
C THR A 156 7.63 0.12 12.58
N TRP A 157 6.67 -0.13 13.48
CA TRP A 157 6.84 0.10 14.91
C TRP A 157 8.01 -0.71 15.48
N GLY A 158 8.03 -2.01 15.22
CA GLY A 158 9.09 -2.91 15.68
C GLY A 158 10.47 -2.46 15.24
N VAL A 159 10.62 -2.07 13.97
CA VAL A 159 11.90 -1.62 13.43
C VAL A 159 12.29 -0.24 13.97
N ARG A 160 11.39 0.76 13.96
CA ARG A 160 11.73 2.14 14.32
C ARG A 160 11.76 2.39 15.80
N ALA A 161 10.84 1.81 16.59
CA ALA A 161 10.69 2.09 18.01
C ALA A 161 11.35 1.06 18.93
N VAL A 162 11.52 -0.18 18.48
CA VAL A 162 12.10 -1.26 19.30
C VAL A 162 13.54 -1.55 18.89
N LEU A 163 13.78 -1.97 17.65
CA LEU A 163 15.07 -2.43 17.16
C LEU A 163 16.02 -1.27 16.80
N GLY A 164 15.53 -0.22 16.17
CA GLY A 164 16.35 0.90 15.70
C GLY A 164 17.15 1.61 16.80
N PRO A 165 16.55 1.92 17.96
CA PRO A 165 17.30 2.53 19.08
C PRO A 165 18.47 1.68 19.56
N THR A 166 18.35 0.34 19.54
CA THR A 166 19.37 -0.58 20.07
C THR A 166 20.67 -0.60 19.28
N THR A 167 20.64 -0.17 18.02
CA THR A 167 21.83 -0.13 17.15
C THR A 167 22.55 1.23 17.13
N LYS A 168 22.01 2.25 17.82
CA LYS A 168 22.54 3.62 17.71
C LYS A 168 23.95 3.76 18.28
N ILE A 169 24.22 3.19 19.46
CA ILE A 169 25.53 3.27 20.14
C ILE A 169 26.53 2.35 19.44
N THR A 170 26.16 1.12 19.16
CA THR A 170 27.02 0.12 18.52
C THR A 170 27.32 0.42 17.06
N LYS A 171 26.58 1.37 16.45
CA LYS A 171 26.54 1.60 15.00
C LYS A 171 26.17 0.31 14.22
N GLY A 172 25.38 -0.55 14.88
CA GLY A 172 24.90 -1.81 14.32
C GLY A 172 23.95 -1.61 13.13
N ARG A 173 23.51 -2.71 12.57
CA ARG A 173 22.69 -2.76 11.35
C ARG A 173 21.38 -3.49 11.59
N THR A 174 20.34 -3.12 10.88
CA THR A 174 19.05 -3.85 10.83
C THR A 174 18.82 -4.39 9.41
N ILE A 175 18.50 -5.67 9.28
CA ILE A 175 18.21 -6.32 8.00
C ILE A 175 16.77 -6.79 8.00
N LEU A 176 16.00 -6.38 7.00
CA LEU A 176 14.65 -6.83 6.72
C LEU A 176 14.70 -7.76 5.51
N VAL A 177 14.33 -9.03 5.66
CA VAL A 177 14.37 -9.99 4.56
C VAL A 177 13.05 -10.73 4.41
N SER A 178 12.52 -10.82 3.18
CA SER A 178 11.26 -11.53 2.89
C SER A 178 11.05 -11.78 1.40
N THR A 179 10.03 -12.61 1.08
CA THR A 179 9.25 -12.49 -0.15
C THR A 179 8.26 -11.32 0.01
N PRO A 180 7.65 -10.81 -1.08
CA PRO A 180 6.59 -9.82 -0.97
C PRO A 180 5.43 -10.32 -0.09
N SER A 181 4.86 -9.43 0.70
CA SER A 181 3.68 -9.76 1.48
C SER A 181 2.46 -10.00 0.60
N ARG A 182 1.42 -10.68 1.16
CA ARG A 182 0.15 -10.90 0.44
C ARG A 182 -0.62 -9.61 0.19
N SER A 183 -0.47 -8.62 1.07
CA SER A 183 -1.12 -7.32 0.96
C SER A 183 -0.08 -6.28 0.54
N GLU A 184 -0.40 -5.51 -0.50
CA GLU A 184 0.39 -4.35 -0.89
C GLU A 184 0.45 -3.30 0.24
N ASN A 185 -0.56 -3.28 1.13
CA ASN A 185 -0.66 -2.35 2.25
C ASN A 185 0.14 -2.78 3.49
N HIS A 186 0.87 -3.87 3.39
CA HIS A 186 1.74 -4.30 4.49
C HIS A 186 2.90 -3.33 4.67
N ASP A 187 3.30 -3.05 5.91
CA ASP A 187 4.41 -2.17 6.26
C ASP A 187 5.68 -2.46 5.48
N PHE A 188 5.99 -3.76 5.30
CA PHE A 188 7.16 -4.18 4.55
C PHE A 188 7.17 -3.62 3.12
N ILE A 189 6.01 -3.59 2.46
CA ILE A 189 5.90 -3.03 1.10
C ILE A 189 5.88 -1.51 1.15
N GLN A 190 4.98 -0.91 1.92
CA GLN A 190 4.72 0.53 1.88
C GLN A 190 5.84 1.36 2.50
N ASP A 191 6.38 0.93 3.64
CA ASP A 191 7.33 1.72 4.43
C ASP A 191 8.79 1.38 4.12
N TRP A 192 9.05 0.21 3.49
CA TRP A 192 10.40 -0.30 3.27
C TRP A 192 10.71 -0.63 1.82
N VAL A 193 9.93 -1.51 1.15
CA VAL A 193 10.26 -1.93 -0.21
C VAL A 193 10.09 -0.80 -1.21
N LEU A 194 8.93 -0.17 -1.30
CA LEU A 194 8.67 0.87 -2.30
C LEU A 194 9.58 2.09 -2.16
N PRO A 195 9.82 2.65 -0.94
CA PRO A 195 10.77 3.75 -0.79
C PRO A 195 12.19 3.37 -1.20
N TYR A 196 12.67 2.19 -0.82
CA TYR A 196 14.02 1.73 -1.14
C TYR A 196 14.19 1.37 -2.62
N GLN A 197 13.13 0.91 -3.29
CA GLN A 197 13.14 0.75 -4.74
C GLN A 197 13.24 2.08 -5.47
N ALA A 198 12.51 3.09 -5.00
CA ALA A 198 12.57 4.45 -5.56
C ALA A 198 13.97 5.07 -5.43
N GLU A 199 14.71 4.69 -4.38
CA GLU A 199 16.11 5.09 -4.16
C GLU A 199 17.12 4.20 -4.91
N GLY A 200 16.68 3.17 -5.64
CA GLY A 200 17.56 2.23 -6.34
C GLY A 200 18.36 1.30 -5.41
N ARG A 201 17.93 1.09 -4.19
CA ARG A 201 18.64 0.36 -3.13
C ARG A 201 18.19 -1.09 -2.97
N ILE A 202 17.19 -1.55 -3.72
CA ILE A 202 16.74 -2.95 -3.69
C ILE A 202 17.18 -3.67 -4.94
N LYS A 203 17.87 -4.78 -4.74
CA LYS A 203 18.09 -5.82 -5.75
C LYS A 203 17.15 -6.98 -5.46
N THR A 204 16.37 -7.39 -6.45
CA THR A 204 15.44 -8.51 -6.34
C THR A 204 16.11 -9.79 -6.82
N TYR A 205 15.92 -10.88 -6.08
CA TYR A 205 16.43 -12.20 -6.42
C TYR A 205 15.26 -13.16 -6.59
N THR A 206 15.16 -13.75 -7.78
CA THR A 206 14.06 -14.62 -8.20
C THR A 206 14.44 -16.10 -8.12
N ILE A 207 13.52 -17.00 -8.46
CA ILE A 207 13.81 -18.44 -8.58
C ILE A 207 14.93 -18.71 -9.60
N TYR A 208 15.07 -17.89 -10.64
CA TYR A 208 16.07 -18.03 -11.69
C TYR A 208 17.49 -17.73 -11.21
N ASP A 209 17.62 -17.00 -10.11
CA ASP A 209 18.91 -16.72 -9.48
C ASP A 209 19.39 -17.87 -8.57
N ASN A 210 18.52 -18.86 -8.30
CA ASN A 210 18.85 -19.94 -7.38
C ASN A 210 19.57 -21.09 -8.11
N PRO A 211 20.86 -21.36 -7.83
CA PRO A 211 21.62 -22.40 -8.52
C PRO A 211 21.15 -23.84 -8.22
N GLN A 212 20.27 -24.02 -7.22
CA GLN A 212 19.67 -25.32 -6.90
C GLN A 212 18.43 -25.62 -7.75
N PHE A 213 17.89 -24.63 -8.45
CA PHE A 213 16.74 -24.79 -9.34
C PHE A 213 17.22 -24.88 -10.79
N ASN A 214 17.37 -26.11 -11.27
CA ASN A 214 17.59 -26.36 -12.70
C ASN A 214 16.25 -26.15 -13.47
N ALA A 215 16.31 -26.23 -14.79
CA ALA A 215 15.15 -26.05 -15.66
C ALA A 215 14.00 -27.04 -15.34
N GLU A 216 14.32 -28.25 -14.90
CA GLU A 216 13.33 -29.27 -14.55
C GLU A 216 12.61 -28.93 -13.24
N ALA A 217 13.35 -28.52 -12.21
CA ALA A 217 12.78 -28.06 -10.93
C ALA A 217 11.92 -26.80 -11.09
N ILE A 218 12.29 -25.88 -12.00
CA ILE A 218 11.47 -24.71 -12.33
C ILE A 218 10.17 -25.14 -13.03
N LYS A 219 10.25 -26.08 -13.98
CA LYS A 219 9.08 -26.62 -14.66
C LYS A 219 8.14 -27.36 -13.70
N GLU A 220 8.67 -28.11 -12.75
CA GLU A 220 7.90 -28.74 -11.69
C GLU A 220 7.20 -27.70 -10.82
N ALA A 221 7.94 -26.71 -10.34
CA ALA A 221 7.36 -25.61 -9.56
C ALA A 221 6.24 -24.88 -10.30
N LEU A 222 6.39 -24.63 -11.61
CA LEU A 222 5.36 -24.02 -12.45
C LEU A 222 4.11 -24.90 -12.58
N SER A 223 4.26 -26.23 -12.64
CA SER A 223 3.15 -27.17 -12.79
C SER A 223 2.22 -27.24 -11.57
N GLU A 224 2.68 -26.77 -10.41
CA GLU A 224 1.87 -26.68 -9.19
C GLU A 224 0.83 -25.55 -9.23
N TYR A 225 0.96 -24.61 -10.20
CA TYR A 225 0.12 -23.43 -10.30
C TYR A 225 -0.81 -23.49 -11.53
N PRO A 226 -2.13 -23.27 -11.38
CA PRO A 226 -3.09 -23.41 -12.47
C PRO A 226 -2.77 -22.57 -13.71
N ASN A 227 -2.21 -21.36 -13.50
CA ASN A 227 -1.86 -20.43 -14.57
C ASN A 227 -0.34 -20.41 -14.87
N GLY A 228 0.41 -21.40 -14.38
CA GLY A 228 1.86 -21.47 -14.58
C GLY A 228 2.61 -20.21 -14.13
N ALA A 229 3.41 -19.64 -15.03
CA ALA A 229 4.19 -18.42 -14.75
C ALA A 229 3.35 -17.15 -14.53
N ASP A 230 2.14 -17.12 -15.05
CA ASP A 230 1.23 -15.98 -14.91
C ASP A 230 0.40 -16.04 -13.61
N ASP A 231 0.51 -17.15 -12.86
CA ASP A 231 -0.19 -17.30 -11.59
C ASP A 231 0.27 -16.25 -10.57
N PRO A 232 -0.66 -15.47 -9.97
CA PRO A 232 -0.29 -14.43 -9.00
C PRO A 232 0.50 -14.93 -7.80
N MET A 233 0.27 -16.16 -7.34
CA MET A 233 1.02 -16.74 -6.21
C MET A 233 2.44 -17.11 -6.65
N PHE A 234 2.60 -17.71 -7.86
CA PHE A 234 3.92 -18.00 -8.40
C PHE A 234 4.74 -16.72 -8.58
N ARG A 235 4.16 -15.70 -9.21
CA ARG A 235 4.80 -14.40 -9.44
C ARG A 235 5.25 -13.73 -8.13
N ARG A 236 4.41 -13.77 -7.09
CA ARG A 236 4.75 -13.23 -5.76
C ARG A 236 5.88 -14.02 -5.10
N GLU A 237 5.73 -15.33 -4.98
CA GLU A 237 6.61 -16.16 -4.15
C GLU A 237 7.94 -16.50 -4.83
N TYR A 238 7.96 -16.58 -6.16
CA TYR A 238 9.13 -16.99 -6.93
C TYR A 238 9.73 -15.90 -7.83
N LEU A 239 8.94 -14.93 -8.28
CA LEU A 239 9.46 -13.81 -9.06
C LEU A 239 9.55 -12.51 -8.21
N CYS A 240 9.13 -12.55 -6.95
CA CYS A 240 9.16 -11.40 -6.03
C CYS A 240 8.37 -10.19 -6.52
N GLU A 241 7.33 -10.41 -7.31
CA GLU A 241 6.49 -9.33 -7.78
C GLU A 241 5.51 -8.87 -6.69
N ILE A 242 5.36 -7.56 -6.55
CA ILE A 242 4.35 -6.97 -5.67
C ILE A 242 3.01 -7.06 -6.39
N ILE A 243 2.21 -8.04 -5.99
CA ILE A 243 0.91 -8.32 -6.62
C ILE A 243 -0.20 -8.08 -5.60
N ARG A 244 -1.16 -7.27 -6.01
CA ARG A 244 -2.38 -7.05 -5.24
C ARG A 244 -3.20 -8.34 -5.17
N ASP A 245 -3.64 -8.70 -3.97
CA ASP A 245 -4.57 -9.81 -3.78
C ASP A 245 -5.98 -9.37 -4.23
N SER A 246 -6.34 -9.71 -5.48
CA SER A 246 -7.64 -9.36 -6.06
C SER A 246 -8.82 -9.91 -5.26
N GLU A 247 -8.65 -11.03 -4.55
CA GLU A 247 -9.72 -11.63 -3.75
C GLU A 247 -10.03 -10.82 -2.48
N LYS A 248 -9.06 -10.08 -1.95
CA LYS A 248 -9.24 -9.22 -0.78
C LYS A 248 -9.60 -7.79 -1.15
N SER A 249 -9.25 -7.36 -2.36
CA SER A 249 -9.57 -6.03 -2.84
C SER A 249 -11.07 -5.83 -2.97
N ILE A 250 -11.56 -4.67 -2.54
CA ILE A 250 -12.96 -4.28 -2.71
C ILE A 250 -13.24 -3.87 -4.16
N LEU A 251 -12.27 -3.20 -4.80
CA LEU A 251 -12.34 -2.73 -6.18
C LEU A 251 -11.15 -3.29 -6.98
N PRO A 252 -11.18 -4.57 -7.38
CA PRO A 252 -10.09 -5.20 -8.11
C PRO A 252 -9.79 -4.52 -9.47
N SER A 253 -10.78 -3.88 -10.07
CA SER A 253 -10.60 -3.13 -11.32
C SER A 253 -9.80 -1.83 -11.15
N PHE A 254 -9.64 -1.30 -9.94
CA PHE A 254 -8.79 -0.13 -9.67
C PHE A 254 -7.33 -0.56 -9.50
N ASN A 255 -6.75 -1.10 -10.56
CA ASN A 255 -5.36 -1.55 -10.66
C ASN A 255 -4.47 -0.50 -11.32
N SER A 256 -3.15 -0.72 -11.31
CA SER A 256 -2.17 0.24 -11.83
C SER A 256 -2.34 0.60 -13.31
N ALA A 257 -2.94 -0.29 -14.12
CA ALA A 257 -3.23 -0.01 -15.53
C ALA A 257 -4.41 0.96 -15.66
N ASN A 258 -5.53 0.66 -14.98
CA ASN A 258 -6.73 1.48 -14.99
C ASN A 258 -6.54 2.80 -14.23
N GLU A 259 -5.75 2.80 -13.15
CA GLU A 259 -5.37 4.01 -12.40
C GLU A 259 -4.77 5.07 -13.33
N LYS A 260 -3.83 4.69 -14.21
CA LYS A 260 -3.19 5.61 -15.17
C LYS A 260 -4.16 6.26 -16.16
N ILE A 261 -5.27 5.60 -16.45
CA ILE A 261 -6.30 6.09 -17.37
C ILE A 261 -7.32 6.94 -16.63
N ILE A 262 -7.75 6.48 -15.46
CA ILE A 262 -8.83 7.07 -14.67
C ILE A 262 -8.36 8.31 -13.90
N VAL A 263 -7.13 8.29 -13.37
CA VAL A 263 -6.59 9.41 -12.59
C VAL A 263 -5.95 10.41 -13.54
N THR A 264 -6.73 11.41 -13.90
CA THR A 264 -6.29 12.46 -14.85
C THR A 264 -6.97 13.79 -14.56
N ALA A 265 -6.25 14.88 -14.81
CA ALA A 265 -6.80 16.23 -14.83
C ALA A 265 -7.27 16.65 -16.24
N ASN A 266 -7.07 15.80 -17.24
CA ASN A 266 -7.42 16.08 -18.62
C ASN A 266 -8.89 15.71 -18.89
N TYR A 267 -9.81 16.59 -18.47
CA TYR A 267 -11.24 16.49 -18.75
C TYR A 267 -11.83 17.89 -18.93
N GLU A 268 -12.84 17.99 -19.77
CA GLU A 268 -13.61 19.22 -19.96
C GLU A 268 -14.98 19.07 -19.28
N VAL A 269 -15.38 20.09 -18.52
CA VAL A 269 -16.71 20.08 -17.86
C VAL A 269 -17.78 20.40 -18.88
N PRO A 270 -18.72 19.49 -19.16
CA PRO A 270 -19.81 19.73 -20.09
C PRO A 270 -20.70 20.90 -19.62
N VAL A 271 -21.22 21.65 -20.54
CA VAL A 271 -22.18 22.74 -20.23
C VAL A 271 -23.43 22.18 -19.52
N PHE A 272 -23.90 21.01 -19.98
CA PHE A 272 -25.04 20.33 -19.42
C PHE A 272 -24.59 19.08 -18.67
N CYS A 273 -24.41 19.19 -17.39
CA CYS A 273 -24.08 18.08 -16.49
C CYS A 273 -24.77 18.28 -15.15
N ASP A 274 -25.05 17.18 -14.48
CA ASP A 274 -25.53 17.23 -13.09
C ASP A 274 -24.35 17.13 -12.15
N ARG A 275 -24.30 18.04 -11.17
CA ARG A 275 -23.28 18.11 -10.13
C ARG A 275 -23.73 17.34 -8.90
N TYR A 276 -22.83 16.63 -8.27
CA TYR A 276 -23.11 15.76 -7.12
C TYR A 276 -22.07 15.98 -6.01
N VAL A 277 -22.53 15.83 -4.77
CA VAL A 277 -21.66 15.71 -3.60
C VAL A 277 -22.00 14.41 -2.87
N GLY A 278 -21.02 13.57 -2.62
CA GLY A 278 -21.15 12.39 -1.76
C GLY A 278 -20.44 12.63 -0.43
N LEU A 279 -21.10 12.34 0.68
CA LEU A 279 -20.59 12.57 2.03
C LEU A 279 -20.67 11.28 2.83
N ASP A 280 -19.54 10.86 3.38
CA ASP A 280 -19.47 9.85 4.44
C ASP A 280 -19.01 10.50 5.74
N ILE A 281 -19.77 10.29 6.81
CA ILE A 281 -19.57 10.95 8.10
C ILE A 281 -19.01 9.95 9.09
N GLY A 282 -17.73 10.08 9.42
CA GLY A 282 -17.08 9.33 10.48
C GLY A 282 -17.31 9.95 11.87
N GLY A 283 -17.76 9.14 12.84
CA GLY A 283 -17.84 9.61 14.24
C GLY A 283 -16.46 9.68 14.90
N ASN A 284 -15.75 8.57 14.87
CA ASN A 284 -14.36 8.44 15.36
C ASN A 284 -13.34 8.27 14.23
N ASP A 285 -13.79 8.24 12.99
CA ASP A 285 -12.99 8.09 11.78
C ASP A 285 -13.04 9.35 10.92
N LEU A 286 -12.58 9.26 9.68
CA LEU A 286 -12.57 10.39 8.77
C LEU A 286 -13.98 10.72 8.30
N THR A 287 -14.27 12.00 8.18
CA THR A 287 -15.40 12.51 7.41
C THR A 287 -14.89 12.92 6.03
N VAL A 288 -15.46 12.34 4.98
CA VAL A 288 -15.01 12.56 3.61
C VAL A 288 -16.18 13.02 2.74
N ALA A 289 -16.00 14.15 2.06
CA ALA A 289 -16.88 14.63 1.02
C ALA A 289 -16.19 14.57 -0.33
N VAL A 290 -16.86 14.04 -1.35
CA VAL A 290 -16.38 13.97 -2.74
C VAL A 290 -17.28 14.80 -3.65
N PHE A 291 -16.67 15.60 -4.53
CA PHE A 291 -17.35 16.55 -5.39
C PHE A 291 -17.12 16.18 -6.86
N GLY A 292 -18.20 16.12 -7.63
CA GLY A 292 -18.07 15.75 -9.03
C GLY A 292 -19.33 16.04 -9.85
N TYR A 293 -19.29 15.63 -11.10
CA TYR A 293 -20.42 15.73 -12.00
C TYR A 293 -20.56 14.46 -12.85
N TYR A 294 -21.76 14.23 -13.37
CA TYR A 294 -22.03 13.17 -14.31
C TYR A 294 -22.14 13.73 -15.73
N ASP A 295 -21.27 13.27 -16.60
CA ASP A 295 -21.28 13.56 -18.03
C ASP A 295 -22.22 12.55 -18.75
N TYR A 296 -23.37 13.03 -19.17
CA TYR A 296 -24.39 12.20 -19.84
C TYR A 296 -24.00 11.83 -21.27
N MET A 297 -23.17 12.63 -21.95
CA MET A 297 -22.71 12.32 -23.31
C MET A 297 -21.77 11.13 -23.33
N ASN A 298 -20.88 11.07 -22.38
CA ASN A 298 -19.87 10.03 -22.26
C ASN A 298 -20.26 8.94 -21.24
N ALA A 299 -21.42 9.10 -20.58
CA ALA A 299 -21.86 8.25 -19.47
C ALA A 299 -20.77 8.05 -18.39
N THR A 300 -20.07 9.12 -18.04
CA THR A 300 -18.87 9.10 -17.18
C THR A 300 -19.08 9.96 -15.95
N LEU A 301 -18.76 9.41 -14.78
CA LEU A 301 -18.67 10.16 -13.53
C LEU A 301 -17.27 10.77 -13.42
N VAL A 302 -17.20 12.08 -13.19
CA VAL A 302 -15.94 12.80 -12.98
C VAL A 302 -15.91 13.36 -11.56
N ILE A 303 -14.93 12.94 -10.77
CA ILE A 303 -14.65 13.49 -9.44
C ILE A 303 -13.61 14.59 -9.58
N GLN A 304 -14.01 15.80 -9.19
CA GLN A 304 -13.21 17.01 -9.35
C GLN A 304 -12.40 17.36 -8.12
N ASP A 305 -12.96 17.09 -6.92
CA ASP A 305 -12.32 17.45 -5.65
C ASP A 305 -12.79 16.56 -4.50
N GLU A 306 -12.07 16.63 -3.38
CA GLU A 306 -12.41 16.00 -2.12
C GLU A 306 -12.20 16.96 -0.95
N TYR A 307 -12.92 16.73 0.14
CA TYR A 307 -12.67 17.33 1.44
C TYR A 307 -12.59 16.23 2.48
N VAL A 308 -11.53 16.23 3.27
CA VAL A 308 -11.29 15.24 4.32
C VAL A 308 -11.01 15.95 5.64
N CYS A 309 -11.70 15.54 6.68
CA CYS A 309 -11.48 16.03 8.04
C CYS A 309 -11.64 14.89 9.05
N ASP A 310 -11.17 15.16 10.27
CA ASP A 310 -11.41 14.24 11.39
C ASP A 310 -12.87 14.23 11.79
N GLY A 311 -13.37 13.08 12.26
CA GLY A 311 -14.75 12.94 12.72
C GLY A 311 -15.13 13.84 13.90
N SER A 312 -14.15 14.42 14.60
CA SER A 312 -14.34 15.41 15.65
C SER A 312 -14.62 16.83 15.13
N THR A 313 -14.58 17.05 13.81
CA THR A 313 -14.82 18.35 13.19
C THR A 313 -16.29 18.78 13.39
N ASN A 314 -16.51 20.04 13.78
CA ASN A 314 -17.86 20.54 13.95
C ASN A 314 -18.57 20.80 12.61
N THR A 315 -19.91 20.89 12.66
CA THR A 315 -20.76 21.08 11.48
C THR A 315 -20.53 22.39 10.76
N GLN A 316 -20.10 23.43 11.48
CA GLN A 316 -19.80 24.74 10.89
C GLN A 316 -18.59 24.65 9.95
N ILE A 317 -17.47 24.10 10.41
CA ILE A 317 -16.25 23.94 9.62
C ILE A 317 -16.51 23.04 8.39
N LEU A 318 -17.26 21.95 8.59
CA LEU A 318 -17.67 21.08 7.49
C LEU A 318 -18.50 21.84 6.45
N ALA A 319 -19.50 22.61 6.89
CA ALA A 319 -20.37 23.37 6.02
C ALA A 319 -19.63 24.47 5.24
N GLU A 320 -18.74 25.21 5.91
CA GLU A 320 -17.91 26.25 5.30
C GLU A 320 -17.04 25.68 4.21
N ASN A 321 -16.39 24.53 4.44
CA ASN A 321 -15.54 23.89 3.45
C ASN A 321 -16.33 23.31 2.27
N ILE A 322 -17.48 22.69 2.52
CA ILE A 322 -18.36 22.23 1.43
C ILE A 322 -18.75 23.41 0.53
N LYS A 323 -19.25 24.50 1.12
CA LYS A 323 -19.65 25.71 0.36
C LYS A 323 -18.47 26.34 -0.39
N ARG A 324 -17.30 26.37 0.23
CA ARG A 324 -16.06 26.88 -0.39
C ARG A 324 -15.71 26.09 -1.65
N ILE A 325 -15.68 24.75 -1.55
CA ILE A 325 -15.31 23.88 -2.68
C ILE A 325 -16.38 23.95 -3.79
N GLU A 326 -17.68 23.93 -3.43
CA GLU A 326 -18.76 24.13 -4.39
C GLU A 326 -18.62 25.47 -5.15
N LYS A 327 -18.27 26.53 -4.44
CA LYS A 327 -18.02 27.84 -5.03
C LYS A 327 -16.80 27.83 -5.95
N GLU A 328 -15.70 27.21 -5.54
CA GLU A 328 -14.48 27.12 -6.35
C GLU A 328 -14.71 26.31 -7.63
N LEU A 329 -15.42 25.19 -7.55
CA LEU A 329 -15.65 24.29 -8.67
C LEU A 329 -16.77 24.76 -9.64
N TRP A 330 -17.83 25.35 -9.08
CA TRP A 330 -19.11 25.51 -9.80
C TRP A 330 -19.59 26.96 -9.91
N THR A 331 -18.68 27.93 -9.75
CA THR A 331 -19.01 29.33 -10.03
C THR A 331 -19.07 29.54 -11.56
N ASN A 332 -20.18 30.06 -12.03
CA ASN A 332 -20.34 30.44 -13.43
C ASN A 332 -19.38 31.62 -13.73
N PRO A 333 -18.51 31.48 -14.74
CA PRO A 333 -17.53 32.52 -15.05
C PRO A 333 -18.16 33.83 -15.53
N LEU A 334 -19.39 33.78 -16.07
CA LEU A 334 -20.06 34.96 -16.65
C LEU A 334 -20.75 35.80 -15.57
N ASP A 335 -21.65 35.22 -14.82
CA ASP A 335 -22.50 35.95 -13.85
C ASP A 335 -22.03 35.80 -12.39
N LYS A 336 -20.94 35.05 -12.17
CA LYS A 336 -20.38 34.76 -10.84
C LYS A 336 -21.33 34.04 -9.88
N SER A 337 -22.47 33.54 -10.37
CA SER A 337 -23.39 32.72 -9.56
C SER A 337 -22.77 31.35 -9.27
N VAL A 338 -23.03 30.80 -8.12
CA VAL A 338 -22.65 29.43 -7.78
C VAL A 338 -23.78 28.51 -8.23
N VAL A 339 -23.46 27.57 -9.12
CA VAL A 339 -24.42 26.58 -9.58
C VAL A 339 -24.59 25.52 -8.49
N ALA A 340 -25.76 25.46 -7.88
CA ALA A 340 -26.06 24.47 -6.86
C ALA A 340 -25.92 23.04 -7.41
N PRO A 341 -25.43 22.07 -6.61
CA PRO A 341 -25.41 20.68 -7.03
C PRO A 341 -26.83 20.14 -7.23
N TYR A 342 -27.00 19.31 -8.23
CA TYR A 342 -28.26 18.61 -8.46
C TYR A 342 -28.66 17.78 -7.24
N LYS A 343 -27.68 17.12 -6.62
CA LYS A 343 -27.93 16.31 -5.43
C LYS A 343 -26.69 16.21 -4.53
N ARG A 344 -26.92 16.41 -3.23
CA ARG A 344 -25.98 16.03 -2.18
C ARG A 344 -26.50 14.77 -1.51
N VAL A 345 -25.64 13.79 -1.28
CA VAL A 345 -26.02 12.47 -0.75
C VAL A 345 -25.14 12.11 0.42
N ALA A 346 -25.73 11.62 1.50
CA ALA A 346 -25.00 11.16 2.68
C ALA A 346 -25.58 9.84 3.23
N ASP A 347 -24.84 9.24 4.16
CA ASP A 347 -25.31 8.11 4.94
C ASP A 347 -26.47 8.45 5.87
N SER A 348 -27.28 7.44 6.17
CA SER A 348 -28.44 7.56 7.07
C SER A 348 -28.10 7.55 8.56
N ASN A 349 -26.86 7.20 8.96
CA ASN A 349 -26.51 6.94 10.36
C ASN A 349 -26.42 8.20 11.22
N ASN A 350 -26.10 9.35 10.64
CA ASN A 350 -25.87 10.61 11.37
C ASN A 350 -26.97 11.65 11.10
N LYS A 351 -28.21 11.28 11.35
CA LYS A 351 -29.38 12.14 11.10
C LYS A 351 -29.31 13.49 11.85
N ILE A 352 -28.76 13.50 13.06
CA ILE A 352 -28.64 14.76 13.86
C ILE A 352 -27.73 15.72 13.11
N LEU A 353 -26.55 15.28 12.72
CA LEU A 353 -25.55 16.10 12.01
C LEU A 353 -26.07 16.58 10.65
N LEU A 354 -26.78 15.73 9.90
CA LEU A 354 -27.43 16.13 8.64
C LEU A 354 -28.56 17.16 8.88
N THR A 355 -29.28 17.05 9.99
CA THR A 355 -30.31 18.04 10.38
C THR A 355 -29.68 19.38 10.74
N ASP A 356 -28.54 19.37 11.43
CA ASP A 356 -27.80 20.59 11.77
C ASP A 356 -27.23 21.25 10.51
N LEU A 357 -26.65 20.48 9.57
CA LEU A 357 -26.20 21.01 8.29
C LEU A 357 -27.35 21.69 7.53
N GLN A 358 -28.54 21.11 7.56
CA GLN A 358 -29.70 21.69 6.91
C GLN A 358 -30.22 22.93 7.62
N LYS A 359 -30.44 22.87 8.96
CA LYS A 359 -31.10 23.92 9.71
C LYS A 359 -30.21 25.11 10.04
N LEU A 360 -28.92 24.84 10.32
CA LEU A 360 -27.97 25.86 10.76
C LEU A 360 -27.15 26.43 9.59
N HIS A 361 -26.93 25.62 8.57
CA HIS A 361 -26.00 25.96 7.50
C HIS A 361 -26.61 25.96 6.10
N ASP A 362 -27.90 25.69 5.96
CA ASP A 362 -28.63 25.67 4.69
C ASP A 362 -27.98 24.73 3.65
N ILE A 363 -27.52 23.54 4.11
CA ILE A 363 -26.98 22.49 3.27
C ILE A 363 -27.82 21.23 3.43
N PHE A 364 -28.59 20.90 2.40
CA PHE A 364 -29.42 19.70 2.40
C PHE A 364 -28.70 18.51 1.79
N PHE A 365 -28.69 17.38 2.51
CA PHE A 365 -28.25 16.08 2.04
C PHE A 365 -29.41 15.09 1.97
N SER A 366 -29.58 14.46 0.82
CA SER A 366 -30.48 13.32 0.66
C SER A 366 -29.85 12.09 1.30
N VAL A 367 -30.60 11.37 2.09
CA VAL A 367 -30.13 10.14 2.73
C VAL A 367 -30.17 8.99 1.73
N THR A 368 -29.10 8.22 1.62
CA THR A 368 -29.04 6.99 0.83
C THR A 368 -29.29 5.76 1.71
N LYS A 369 -29.89 4.70 1.11
CA LYS A 369 -30.07 3.42 1.80
C LYS A 369 -28.75 2.64 1.79
N LYS A 370 -28.42 1.95 2.89
CA LYS A 370 -27.24 1.08 2.98
C LYS A 370 -27.46 -0.33 2.45
N ASP A 371 -28.65 -0.65 1.98
CA ASP A 371 -28.97 -1.95 1.41
C ASP A 371 -28.13 -2.24 0.15
N LYS A 372 -27.89 -3.52 -0.11
CA LYS A 372 -27.18 -3.98 -1.31
C LYS A 372 -25.79 -3.34 -1.51
N ARG A 373 -25.02 -3.19 -0.42
CA ARG A 373 -23.67 -2.60 -0.44
C ARG A 373 -22.78 -3.28 -1.49
N GLU A 374 -22.77 -4.62 -1.54
CA GLU A 374 -21.96 -5.35 -2.52
C GLU A 374 -22.37 -5.04 -3.96
N ALA A 375 -23.67 -4.96 -4.25
CA ALA A 375 -24.14 -4.61 -5.58
C ALA A 375 -23.73 -3.19 -6.00
N ALA A 376 -23.72 -2.25 -5.05
CA ALA A 376 -23.25 -0.88 -5.30
C ALA A 376 -21.76 -0.83 -5.57
N LEU A 377 -20.96 -1.58 -4.80
CA LEU A 377 -19.50 -1.72 -5.01
C LEU A 377 -19.20 -2.40 -6.35
N ASN A 378 -19.90 -3.48 -6.69
CA ASN A 378 -19.76 -4.14 -7.98
C ASN A 378 -20.11 -3.20 -9.15
N SER A 379 -21.16 -2.38 -9.00
CA SER A 379 -21.51 -1.38 -10.02
C SER A 379 -20.42 -0.33 -10.19
N LEU A 380 -19.75 0.07 -9.10
CA LEU A 380 -18.62 0.98 -9.14
C LEU A 380 -17.40 0.31 -9.77
N ASP A 381 -17.10 -0.93 -9.43
CA ASP A 381 -15.99 -1.70 -10.03
C ASP A 381 -16.17 -1.89 -11.54
N VAL A 382 -17.39 -2.16 -12.00
CA VAL A 382 -17.72 -2.19 -13.43
C VAL A 382 -17.50 -0.82 -14.09
N ALA A 383 -17.90 0.28 -13.44
CA ALA A 383 -17.64 1.61 -13.98
C ALA A 383 -16.15 1.90 -14.12
N ILE A 384 -15.34 1.44 -13.16
CA ILE A 384 -13.88 1.53 -13.21
C ILE A 384 -13.31 0.70 -14.36
N SER A 385 -13.72 -0.57 -14.51
CA SER A 385 -13.25 -1.45 -15.58
C SER A 385 -13.59 -0.94 -16.99
N GLN A 386 -14.69 -0.21 -17.12
CA GLN A 386 -15.13 0.43 -18.36
C GLN A 386 -14.60 1.85 -18.57
N HIS A 387 -13.73 2.34 -17.68
CA HIS A 387 -13.22 3.70 -17.69
C HIS A 387 -14.32 4.80 -17.66
N LYS A 388 -15.44 4.49 -16.98
CA LYS A 388 -16.59 5.40 -16.77
C LYS A 388 -16.53 6.16 -15.44
N LEU A 389 -15.34 6.17 -14.82
CA LEU A 389 -14.97 6.99 -13.68
C LEU A 389 -13.68 7.74 -14.02
N ILE A 390 -13.66 9.04 -13.76
CA ILE A 390 -12.44 9.86 -13.84
C ILE A 390 -12.27 10.54 -12.47
N ILE A 391 -11.04 10.59 -12.00
CA ILE A 391 -10.70 11.19 -10.70
C ILE A 391 -9.57 12.19 -10.91
N ASN A 392 -9.76 13.42 -10.44
CA ASN A 392 -8.70 14.42 -10.46
C ASN A 392 -7.54 13.97 -9.57
N PRO A 393 -6.27 14.07 -10.03
CA PRO A 393 -5.10 13.69 -9.25
C PRO A 393 -4.97 14.37 -7.87
N LYS A 394 -5.62 15.51 -7.65
CA LYS A 394 -5.63 16.19 -6.35
C LYS A 394 -6.44 15.47 -5.27
N CYS A 395 -7.34 14.53 -5.64
CA CYS A 395 -8.12 13.71 -4.72
C CYS A 395 -7.27 12.57 -4.14
N LEU A 396 -6.26 12.94 -3.36
CA LEU A 396 -5.23 12.02 -2.89
C LEU A 396 -5.76 10.94 -1.94
N HIS A 397 -6.68 11.30 -1.02
CA HIS A 397 -7.28 10.37 -0.08
C HIS A 397 -8.20 9.39 -0.80
N LEU A 398 -9.07 9.88 -1.69
CA LEU A 398 -9.94 9.02 -2.47
C LEU A 398 -9.15 8.00 -3.28
N ILE A 399 -8.13 8.44 -4.03
CA ILE A 399 -7.27 7.56 -4.82
C ILE A 399 -6.61 6.52 -3.92
N TYR A 400 -6.08 6.94 -2.77
CA TYR A 400 -5.45 6.05 -1.80
C TYR A 400 -6.46 5.04 -1.23
N HIS A 401 -7.67 5.47 -0.87
CA HIS A 401 -8.73 4.61 -0.36
C HIS A 401 -9.20 3.60 -1.41
N LEU A 402 -9.43 4.00 -2.65
CA LEU A 402 -9.83 3.08 -3.73
C LEU A 402 -8.75 2.04 -4.03
N LYS A 403 -7.49 2.46 -4.00
CA LYS A 403 -6.34 1.59 -4.25
C LYS A 403 -6.15 0.55 -3.15
N ASN A 404 -6.39 0.93 -1.90
CA ASN A 404 -5.97 0.15 -0.73
C ASN A 404 -7.11 -0.49 0.05
N ALA A 405 -8.37 -0.24 -0.34
CA ALA A 405 -9.52 -0.81 0.35
C ALA A 405 -9.55 -2.34 0.24
N GLU A 406 -9.52 -3.00 1.41
CA GLU A 406 -9.62 -4.45 1.56
C GLU A 406 -10.80 -4.82 2.45
N TRP A 407 -11.37 -6.00 2.20
CA TRP A 407 -12.31 -6.60 3.12
C TRP A 407 -11.61 -7.04 4.41
N ASN A 408 -12.30 -6.94 5.54
CA ASN A 408 -11.87 -7.62 6.76
C ASN A 408 -11.92 -9.14 6.56
N ASN A 409 -11.33 -9.91 7.49
CA ASN A 409 -11.26 -11.37 7.37
C ASN A 409 -12.63 -12.06 7.29
N ALA A 410 -13.67 -11.43 7.87
CA ALA A 410 -15.05 -11.92 7.84
C ALA A 410 -15.83 -11.44 6.61
N ARG A 411 -15.27 -10.59 5.78
CA ARG A 411 -15.91 -9.93 4.63
C ARG A 411 -17.19 -9.15 4.95
N THR A 412 -17.32 -8.71 6.20
CA THR A 412 -18.48 -7.97 6.68
C THR A 412 -18.31 -6.47 6.61
N ASP A 413 -17.04 -6.00 6.66
CA ASP A 413 -16.72 -4.59 6.65
C ASP A 413 -15.35 -4.32 6.03
N PHE A 414 -15.01 -3.06 5.84
CA PHE A 414 -13.69 -2.64 5.35
C PHE A 414 -12.65 -2.79 6.45
N LYS A 415 -11.47 -3.23 6.05
CA LYS A 415 -10.32 -3.26 6.93
C LYS A 415 -9.82 -1.84 7.15
N ARG A 416 -9.45 -1.50 8.39
CA ARG A 416 -8.81 -0.22 8.67
C ARG A 416 -7.51 -0.08 7.92
N LEU A 417 -7.36 1.01 7.19
CA LEU A 417 -6.14 1.34 6.45
C LEU A 417 -5.18 2.10 7.35
N LYS A 418 -3.90 1.92 7.12
CA LYS A 418 -2.86 2.77 7.70
C LYS A 418 -2.80 4.10 6.97
N ASP A 419 -2.29 5.11 7.64
CA ASP A 419 -1.97 6.38 6.99
C ASP A 419 -0.82 6.16 5.98
N SER A 420 -0.73 7.02 4.97
CA SER A 420 0.39 6.93 4.02
C SER A 420 1.74 7.07 4.71
N PRO A 421 2.83 6.53 4.14
CA PRO A 421 4.17 6.61 4.75
C PRO A 421 4.63 8.04 5.06
N THR A 422 4.13 9.02 4.33
CA THR A 422 4.41 10.44 4.54
C THR A 422 3.52 11.08 5.63
N GLY A 423 2.52 10.37 6.13
CA GLY A 423 1.51 10.88 7.07
C GLY A 423 0.55 11.92 6.45
N LYS A 424 0.70 12.25 5.17
CA LYS A 424 -0.14 13.27 4.50
C LYS A 424 -1.53 12.76 4.14
N ILE A 425 -1.66 11.47 3.90
CA ILE A 425 -2.94 10.84 3.53
C ILE A 425 -3.35 9.92 4.67
N ARG A 426 -4.54 10.16 5.21
CA ARG A 426 -5.13 9.38 6.29
C ARG A 426 -5.84 8.15 5.73
N GLY A 427 -5.67 7.00 6.37
CA GLY A 427 -6.25 5.72 5.91
C GLY A 427 -7.69 5.52 6.36
N GLY A 428 -7.96 5.69 7.65
CA GLY A 428 -9.28 5.46 8.24
C GLY A 428 -9.86 4.08 7.90
N HIS A 429 -11.16 4.00 7.72
CA HIS A 429 -11.87 2.82 7.17
C HIS A 429 -12.10 2.91 5.66
N ALA A 430 -11.20 3.57 4.93
CA ALA A 430 -11.35 3.87 3.52
C ALA A 430 -12.58 4.77 3.22
N ASP A 431 -12.85 5.73 4.09
CA ASP A 431 -14.08 6.53 4.15
C ASP A 431 -14.41 7.29 2.85
N GLY A 432 -13.42 7.53 1.99
CA GLY A 432 -13.63 8.05 0.64
C GLY A 432 -14.39 7.10 -0.28
N LEU A 433 -14.28 5.80 -0.08
CA LEU A 433 -14.97 4.79 -0.89
C LEU A 433 -16.49 4.79 -0.63
N PRO A 434 -17.00 4.79 0.63
CA PRO A 434 -18.41 4.99 0.89
C PRO A 434 -18.95 6.31 0.32
N ALA A 435 -18.24 7.42 0.49
CA ALA A 435 -18.66 8.72 -0.04
C ALA A 435 -18.85 8.67 -1.58
N LEU A 436 -17.90 8.08 -2.31
CA LEU A 436 -18.00 7.87 -3.75
C LEU A 436 -19.13 6.90 -4.11
N MET A 437 -19.29 5.80 -3.37
CA MET A 437 -20.34 4.81 -3.60
C MET A 437 -21.74 5.44 -3.44
N TYR A 438 -21.97 6.28 -2.42
CA TYR A 438 -23.24 6.98 -2.23
C TYR A 438 -23.52 7.94 -3.38
N LEU A 439 -22.51 8.68 -3.83
CA LEU A 439 -22.62 9.56 -4.99
C LEU A 439 -22.95 8.75 -6.25
N HIS A 440 -22.15 7.75 -6.59
CA HIS A 440 -22.32 6.93 -7.79
C HIS A 440 -23.71 6.26 -7.87
N ARG A 441 -24.16 5.69 -6.75
CA ARG A 441 -25.50 5.07 -6.63
C ARG A 441 -26.64 6.04 -6.84
N SER A 442 -26.43 7.33 -6.58
CA SER A 442 -27.47 8.36 -6.63
C SER A 442 -27.63 9.02 -7.97
N ILE A 443 -26.78 8.69 -8.93
CA ILE A 443 -26.86 9.19 -10.30
C ILE A 443 -28.06 8.60 -11.00
N ILE A 444 -28.92 9.47 -11.51
CA ILE A 444 -30.10 9.10 -12.31
C ILE A 444 -29.68 9.04 -13.78
N LYS A 445 -29.15 7.89 -14.22
CA LYS A 445 -28.60 7.71 -15.57
C LYS A 445 -29.63 7.93 -16.71
N SER A 446 -30.93 7.80 -16.42
CA SER A 446 -32.02 8.03 -17.37
C SER A 446 -32.45 9.49 -17.48
N ARG A 447 -31.87 10.39 -16.65
CA ARG A 447 -32.19 11.81 -16.71
C ARG A 447 -31.62 12.43 -17.98
N ASN A 448 -32.39 13.32 -18.59
CA ASN A 448 -31.93 14.17 -19.69
C ASN A 448 -31.65 15.60 -19.17
N PRO A 449 -30.37 16.01 -19.03
CA PRO A 449 -29.99 17.34 -18.59
C PRO A 449 -30.04 18.36 -19.72
N PHE A 450 -30.26 17.92 -20.97
CA PHE A 450 -30.20 18.76 -22.15
C PHE A 450 -31.53 19.51 -22.38
N PRO A 451 -31.47 20.72 -22.96
CA PRO A 451 -32.68 21.42 -23.43
C PRO A 451 -33.53 20.58 -24.36
N ALA A 452 -34.82 20.82 -24.39
CA ALA A 452 -35.79 20.01 -25.15
C ALA A 452 -35.42 19.82 -26.65
N ASN A 453 -34.75 20.78 -27.24
CA ASN A 453 -34.35 20.72 -28.65
C ASN A 453 -32.86 20.41 -28.85
N TYR A 454 -32.16 19.97 -27.82
CA TYR A 454 -30.74 19.63 -27.93
C TYR A 454 -30.55 18.39 -28.79
N GLY A 455 -29.75 18.52 -29.87
CA GLY A 455 -29.51 17.41 -30.80
C GLY A 455 -30.64 17.12 -31.78
N ALA A 456 -31.72 17.91 -31.79
CA ALA A 456 -32.75 17.81 -32.80
C ALA A 456 -32.19 18.32 -34.16
N MET A 457 -32.00 17.39 -35.10
CA MET A 457 -31.64 17.72 -36.47
C MET A 457 -32.87 18.30 -37.17
N SER A 458 -33.08 19.59 -37.08
CA SER A 458 -33.93 20.30 -38.07
C SER A 458 -33.00 20.84 -39.16
N GLY A 459 -33.26 20.44 -40.38
CA GLY A 459 -32.43 20.59 -41.58
C GLY A 459 -31.55 21.83 -41.61
N SER A 460 -30.36 21.67 -42.12
CA SER A 460 -29.33 22.60 -42.58
C SER A 460 -28.70 23.62 -41.61
N ASN A 461 -29.15 23.78 -40.36
CA ASN A 461 -28.59 24.79 -39.44
C ASN A 461 -28.56 24.38 -37.95
N VAL A 462 -27.99 23.25 -37.62
CA VAL A 462 -27.81 22.82 -36.22
C VAL A 462 -27.01 23.88 -35.40
N PHE A 463 -26.08 24.53 -36.01
CA PHE A 463 -25.28 25.59 -35.36
C PHE A 463 -26.03 26.91 -35.16
N THR A 464 -26.98 27.25 -36.02
CA THR A 464 -27.76 28.48 -35.91
C THR A 464 -28.83 28.41 -34.79
N THR A 465 -29.35 27.24 -34.50
CA THR A 465 -30.33 27.04 -33.41
C THR A 465 -29.69 27.11 -32.02
N LEU A 466 -28.41 26.74 -31.93
CA LEU A 466 -27.64 26.88 -30.67
C LEU A 466 -27.19 28.32 -30.43
N HIS A 467 -27.15 29.16 -31.48
CA HIS A 467 -26.73 30.56 -31.41
C HIS A 467 -27.88 31.56 -31.22
N LYS A 468 -29.13 31.09 -31.21
CA LYS A 468 -30.30 31.95 -30.90
C LYS A 468 -31.07 31.36 -29.74
N PRO A 469 -30.70 31.63 -28.48
CA PRO A 469 -31.57 31.36 -27.37
C PRO A 469 -32.81 32.26 -27.50
N ALA A 470 -33.97 31.66 -27.33
CA ALA A 470 -35.23 32.38 -27.29
C ALA A 470 -35.41 33.22 -26.00
N VAL A 471 -34.34 33.47 -25.26
CA VAL A 471 -34.33 34.26 -24.04
C VAL A 471 -33.31 35.39 -24.20
N THR A 472 -33.78 36.56 -24.02
CA THR A 472 -33.05 37.84 -24.03
C THR A 472 -32.04 38.00 -22.91
N SER A 473 -31.25 36.99 -22.58
CA SER A 473 -30.12 37.10 -21.66
C SER A 473 -28.89 36.46 -22.28
N ASN A 474 -27.86 37.24 -22.42
CA ASN A 474 -26.55 37.00 -23.02
C ASN A 474 -25.72 35.87 -22.42
N THR A 475 -26.28 34.79 -21.88
CA THR A 475 -25.50 33.91 -21.01
C THR A 475 -24.92 32.65 -21.64
N VAL A 476 -25.65 31.98 -22.51
CA VAL A 476 -25.19 30.69 -23.06
C VAL A 476 -24.54 30.83 -24.43
N ALA A 477 -25.09 31.71 -25.29
CA ALA A 477 -24.53 31.94 -26.64
C ALA A 477 -23.15 32.61 -26.60
N ASP A 478 -22.90 33.48 -25.62
CA ASP A 478 -21.59 34.14 -25.47
C ASP A 478 -20.51 33.18 -24.94
N VAL A 479 -20.85 32.22 -24.10
CA VAL A 479 -19.93 31.18 -23.65
C VAL A 479 -19.51 30.29 -24.81
N PHE A 480 -20.47 29.85 -25.62
CA PHE A 480 -20.16 29.04 -26.79
C PHE A 480 -19.30 29.82 -27.83
N SER A 481 -19.62 31.07 -28.08
CA SER A 481 -18.83 31.89 -29.01
C SER A 481 -17.39 32.15 -28.53
N GLN A 482 -17.16 32.26 -27.22
CA GLN A 482 -15.81 32.40 -26.65
C GLN A 482 -15.02 31.11 -26.66
N ILE A 483 -15.65 29.95 -26.45
CA ILE A 483 -14.99 28.64 -26.48
C ILE A 483 -14.53 28.29 -27.90
N PHE A 484 -15.31 28.63 -28.93
CA PHE A 484 -14.99 28.31 -30.32
C PHE A 484 -14.13 29.36 -31.03
N LYS A 485 -14.11 30.64 -30.60
CA LYS A 485 -13.19 31.67 -31.15
C LYS A 485 -11.72 31.49 -30.73
N LYS A 486 -11.41 30.65 -29.78
CA LYS A 486 -10.01 30.35 -29.38
C LYS A 486 -9.36 29.21 -30.16
N ARG A 487 -10.03 28.66 -31.17
CA ARG A 487 -9.51 27.58 -32.02
C ARG A 487 -9.41 27.89 -33.50
N SER A 488 -9.43 29.18 -33.89
CA SER A 488 -9.13 29.65 -35.23
C SER A 488 -7.85 30.49 -35.24
#